data_dc716ed2a998dee7f27eaa9b50d5d994
#
_entry.id   dc716ed2a998dee7f27eaa9b50d5d994
#
_cell.length_a   1.000
_cell.length_b   1.000
_cell.length_c   1.000
_cell.angle_alpha   90.00
_cell.angle_beta   90.00
_cell.angle_gamma   90.00
#
_symmetry.space_group_name_H-M   'P 1'
#
loop_
_entity.id
_entity.type
_entity.pdbx_description
1 polymer ?
#
loop_
_entity_poly.entity_id
_entity_poly.type
_entity_poly.pdbx_seq_one_letter_code
_entity_poly.pdbx_strand_id
1 'polypeptide(L)'
;MASVLPSRVPGVLGNTSLDQFDAVIIGSGAGGAAAARVLAVVGGWRVLVLEHGPNYFLGLDDPAPDMPRPLFSNDELKLHIRGFVAQDPLLEPRTFRTDDSSPARYHPDVNTMPKTVGGAAVHADMKYPRFNRVDFRMASELESKGVRYDGAAFADWPISYDELEPFYQEAERLSGVQGLAGSDPFASPRSAEYPMPPGLPMYVASVLSEGARSLGYHPFPYPGAHNSRFYRGRPPCNDCGFCSGYGCPNNSKGSPAVTTLREALLTGRCQVRYNAHATRLLHDGNGRVTSVEYIDDDGRTQRANGTVFLLAASAIESARLCLLSDLGNENGLVGRFLMFHAQTLGVGIYRQRLHGERGRSVTHGISDLRGVRPGGDEIDPNVPLGGIVEFGTNSEAISGALSALQAFELARLQNIPGLTLPKLIRANIFQGHIAVAIQQGEDAPYFHNRVDLDPQLKDVFGQPVPRITYRTGALERAARLFYGPKLVELHRAAGAEYGFLAPADNPPQTRHVLGTLRMGTRPEASVCDAWQRFHSVENLFAVDGSVFVTSSGYNPTLTIIALALRAAAKLVSPASPERVLGRDEPL
;
A
#
# COMPACT_ATOMS: atom_id res chain seq x y z
N MET A 1 -7.70 -25.99 18.82
CA MET A 1 -7.82 -26.11 17.35
C MET A 1 -6.42 -26.04 16.79
N ALA A 2 -5.80 -27.19 16.54
CA ALA A 2 -4.44 -27.26 16.02
C ALA A 2 -4.48 -27.04 14.50
N SER A 3 -3.77 -26.02 14.09
CA SER A 3 -3.18 -25.70 12.78
C SER A 3 -3.81 -26.32 11.52
N VAL A 4 -4.69 -25.59 10.89
CA VAL A 4 -4.93 -25.67 9.44
C VAL A 4 -3.87 -24.85 8.66
N LEU A 5 -2.77 -24.50 9.30
CA LEU A 5 -1.64 -23.89 8.62
C LEU A 5 -0.78 -25.00 8.00
N PRO A 6 -0.38 -24.88 6.71
CA PRO A 6 0.52 -25.84 6.12
C PRO A 6 1.79 -25.97 6.98
N SER A 7 2.35 -27.17 7.01
CA SER A 7 3.58 -27.46 7.73
C SER A 7 4.63 -26.38 7.44
N ARG A 8 5.15 -25.72 8.49
CA ARG A 8 6.14 -24.66 8.37
C ARG A 8 7.34 -25.17 7.58
N VAL A 9 7.62 -24.54 6.46
CA VAL A 9 8.89 -24.67 5.76
C VAL A 9 9.97 -24.00 6.63
N PRO A 10 11.21 -24.48 6.71
CA PRO A 10 12.29 -23.81 7.44
C PRO A 10 12.41 -22.33 7.03
N GLY A 11 12.67 -21.43 7.99
CA GLY A 11 12.55 -19.97 7.85
C GLY A 11 13.58 -19.26 6.95
N VAL A 12 14.17 -19.95 5.97
CA VAL A 12 15.16 -19.38 5.04
C VAL A 12 14.87 -19.81 3.61
N LEU A 13 14.89 -18.85 2.68
CA LEU A 13 14.90 -19.07 1.23
C LEU A 13 16.25 -18.63 0.67
N GLY A 14 16.82 -19.40 -0.24
CA GLY A 14 18.13 -19.13 -0.84
C GLY A 14 19.31 -19.73 -0.05
N ASN A 15 20.53 -19.43 -0.50
CA ASN A 15 21.76 -20.11 -0.03
C ASN A 15 22.18 -19.62 1.36
N THR A 16 22.49 -20.52 2.30
CA THR A 16 22.64 -20.26 3.74
C THR A 16 24.04 -19.84 4.22
N SER A 17 25.01 -19.69 3.37
CA SER A 17 26.38 -19.45 3.83
C SER A 17 26.80 -17.99 3.74
N LEU A 18 26.67 -17.17 4.77
CA LEU A 18 27.54 -16.00 4.94
C LEU A 18 27.10 -15.10 6.11
N ASP A 19 27.98 -14.84 7.06
CA ASP A 19 27.76 -13.98 8.22
C ASP A 19 27.78 -12.47 7.91
N GLN A 20 28.12 -12.08 6.67
CA GLN A 20 28.19 -10.68 6.27
C GLN A 20 27.59 -10.43 4.88
N PHE A 21 26.73 -9.40 4.79
CA PHE A 21 26.03 -8.99 3.58
C PHE A 21 26.48 -7.60 3.12
N ASP A 22 26.40 -7.34 1.81
CA ASP A 22 26.60 -5.99 1.29
C ASP A 22 25.41 -5.09 1.67
N ALA A 23 24.20 -5.67 1.68
CA ALA A 23 23.00 -5.00 2.13
C ALA A 23 22.10 -5.91 3.00
N VAL A 24 21.52 -5.32 4.06
CA VAL A 24 20.45 -5.93 4.86
C VAL A 24 19.19 -5.07 4.70
N ILE A 25 18.10 -5.71 4.25
CA ILE A 25 16.80 -5.07 4.02
C ILE A 25 15.81 -5.58 5.06
N ILE A 26 15.11 -4.69 5.75
CA ILE A 26 14.13 -5.01 6.78
C ILE A 26 12.72 -4.85 6.17
N GLY A 27 12.10 -5.97 5.80
CA GLY A 27 10.81 -6.09 5.13
C GLY A 27 10.95 -6.47 3.66
N SER A 28 10.15 -7.45 3.22
CA SER A 28 10.13 -8.00 1.85
C SER A 28 8.98 -7.43 0.99
N GLY A 29 8.34 -6.35 1.44
CA GLY A 29 7.23 -5.70 0.75
C GLY A 29 7.65 -4.99 -0.55
N ALA A 30 6.79 -4.13 -1.06
CA ALA A 30 6.94 -3.46 -2.35
C ALA A 30 8.30 -2.77 -2.52
N GLY A 31 8.72 -1.97 -1.54
CA GLY A 31 9.99 -1.26 -1.59
C GLY A 31 11.20 -2.17 -1.37
N GLY A 32 11.15 -3.03 -0.33
CA GLY A 32 12.26 -3.93 -0.01
C GLY A 32 12.58 -4.92 -1.13
N ALA A 33 11.54 -5.52 -1.74
CA ALA A 33 11.71 -6.42 -2.88
C ALA A 33 12.26 -5.71 -4.14
N ALA A 34 11.81 -4.48 -4.39
CA ALA A 34 12.32 -3.67 -5.50
C ALA A 34 13.81 -3.32 -5.31
N ALA A 35 14.19 -2.91 -4.09
CA ALA A 35 15.58 -2.65 -3.74
C ALA A 35 16.43 -3.93 -3.83
N ALA A 36 15.94 -5.05 -3.28
CA ALA A 36 16.65 -6.34 -3.34
C ALA A 36 16.95 -6.75 -4.77
N ARG A 37 15.99 -6.57 -5.69
CA ARG A 37 16.21 -6.85 -7.11
C ARG A 37 17.34 -6.03 -7.71
N VAL A 38 17.32 -4.71 -7.51
CA VAL A 38 18.38 -3.85 -8.08
C VAL A 38 19.74 -4.22 -7.51
N LEU A 39 19.82 -4.40 -6.19
CA LEU A 39 21.09 -4.72 -5.53
C LEU A 39 21.62 -6.10 -5.95
N ALA A 40 20.77 -7.15 -5.97
CA ALA A 40 21.22 -8.52 -6.25
C ALA A 40 21.36 -8.81 -7.76
N VAL A 41 20.36 -8.40 -8.60
CA VAL A 41 20.36 -8.71 -10.04
C VAL A 41 21.33 -7.79 -10.79
N VAL A 42 21.20 -6.47 -10.59
CA VAL A 42 21.96 -5.49 -11.36
C VAL A 42 23.30 -5.17 -10.69
N GLY A 43 23.31 -5.02 -9.36
CA GLY A 43 24.52 -4.70 -8.60
C GLY A 43 25.40 -5.90 -8.30
N GLY A 44 24.89 -7.13 -8.40
CA GLY A 44 25.62 -8.34 -8.02
C GLY A 44 25.93 -8.46 -6.51
N TRP A 45 25.26 -7.66 -5.66
CA TRP A 45 25.46 -7.61 -4.23
C TRP A 45 24.89 -8.84 -3.52
N ARG A 46 25.48 -9.18 -2.37
CA ARG A 46 24.93 -10.16 -1.44
C ARG A 46 23.92 -9.48 -0.53
N VAL A 47 22.65 -9.87 -0.68
CA VAL A 47 21.51 -9.22 -0.02
C VAL A 47 20.84 -10.17 0.95
N LEU A 48 20.61 -9.72 2.17
CA LEU A 48 19.71 -10.38 3.12
C LEU A 48 18.44 -9.55 3.27
N VAL A 49 17.29 -10.21 3.16
CA VAL A 49 15.98 -9.63 3.48
C VAL A 49 15.46 -10.31 4.75
N LEU A 50 15.13 -9.52 5.77
CA LEU A 50 14.46 -9.97 6.99
C LEU A 50 12.98 -9.70 6.85
N GLU A 51 12.14 -10.74 6.91
CA GLU A 51 10.68 -10.62 6.81
C GLU A 51 10.02 -11.16 8.08
N HIS A 52 9.17 -10.35 8.69
CA HIS A 52 8.47 -10.75 9.91
C HIS A 52 7.43 -11.85 9.67
N GLY A 53 6.76 -11.83 8.53
CA GLY A 53 5.71 -12.78 8.19
C GLY A 53 6.19 -14.11 7.63
N PRO A 54 5.31 -15.11 7.56
CA PRO A 54 5.61 -16.42 6.99
C PRO A 54 5.70 -16.37 5.46
N ASN A 55 6.25 -17.45 4.89
CA ASN A 55 6.24 -17.68 3.45
C ASN A 55 5.04 -18.54 3.04
N TYR A 56 4.23 -18.03 2.10
CA TYR A 56 3.08 -18.75 1.51
C TYR A 56 3.33 -19.19 0.07
N PHE A 57 4.59 -19.29 -0.36
CA PHE A 57 4.93 -19.71 -1.71
C PHE A 57 5.94 -20.87 -1.65
N LEU A 58 5.57 -22.04 -2.18
CA LEU A 58 6.50 -23.15 -2.37
C LEU A 58 7.30 -22.93 -3.65
N GLY A 59 8.61 -23.19 -3.58
CA GLY A 59 9.50 -23.02 -4.72
C GLY A 59 9.68 -21.57 -5.17
N LEU A 60 9.69 -20.63 -4.23
CA LEU A 60 9.87 -19.21 -4.57
C LEU A 60 11.25 -18.92 -5.15
N ASP A 61 12.25 -19.68 -4.74
CA ASP A 61 13.64 -19.65 -5.20
C ASP A 61 14.01 -20.79 -6.18
N ASP A 62 13.03 -21.59 -6.60
CA ASP A 62 13.24 -22.62 -7.62
C ASP A 62 13.52 -21.97 -8.99
N PRO A 63 14.40 -22.57 -9.81
CA PRO A 63 14.78 -22.00 -11.09
C PRO A 63 13.60 -21.92 -12.07
N ALA A 64 13.64 -20.92 -12.95
CA ALA A 64 12.70 -20.84 -14.06
C ALA A 64 12.84 -22.08 -15.01
N PRO A 65 11.75 -22.56 -15.70
CA PRO A 65 10.51 -21.81 -15.92
C PRO A 65 9.42 -22.00 -14.86
N ASP A 66 9.64 -22.88 -13.88
CA ASP A 66 8.59 -23.21 -12.92
C ASP A 66 8.22 -22.00 -12.05
N MET A 67 6.92 -21.70 -12.01
CA MET A 67 6.38 -20.64 -11.15
C MET A 67 6.17 -21.17 -9.74
N PRO A 68 6.42 -20.35 -8.70
CA PRO A 68 6.17 -20.75 -7.33
C PRO A 68 4.69 -21.14 -7.16
N ARG A 69 4.46 -22.16 -6.35
CA ARG A 69 3.10 -22.61 -6.02
C ARG A 69 2.57 -21.83 -4.81
N PRO A 70 1.56 -20.98 -5.00
CA PRO A 70 0.92 -20.29 -3.88
C PRO A 70 0.15 -21.28 -3.00
N LEU A 71 0.28 -21.11 -1.68
CA LEU A 71 -0.44 -21.90 -0.68
C LEU A 71 -1.79 -21.27 -0.28
N PHE A 72 -2.29 -20.35 -1.10
CA PHE A 72 -3.58 -19.71 -0.85
C PHE A 72 -4.72 -20.58 -1.36
N SER A 73 -5.65 -20.93 -0.47
CA SER A 73 -7.00 -21.30 -0.85
C SER A 73 -7.84 -20.03 -0.80
N ASN A 74 -8.52 -19.70 -1.89
CA ASN A 74 -9.36 -18.50 -1.93
C ASN A 74 -10.72 -18.82 -1.31
N ASP A 75 -10.86 -18.52 -0.03
CA ASP A 75 -12.13 -18.56 0.67
C ASP A 75 -12.27 -17.31 1.56
N GLU A 76 -13.49 -16.87 1.78
CA GLU A 76 -13.79 -15.65 2.50
C GLU A 76 -13.46 -15.72 4.00
N LEU A 77 -13.32 -16.91 4.57
CA LEU A 77 -12.99 -17.09 5.98
C LEU A 77 -11.61 -16.54 6.32
N LYS A 78 -10.71 -16.48 5.35
CA LYS A 78 -9.36 -15.93 5.52
C LYS A 78 -9.35 -14.47 5.95
N LEU A 79 -10.30 -13.66 5.48
CA LEU A 79 -10.40 -12.27 5.87
C LEU A 79 -10.67 -12.08 7.36
N HIS A 80 -11.22 -13.09 8.00
CA HIS A 80 -11.57 -13.08 9.42
C HIS A 80 -10.54 -13.80 10.30
N ILE A 81 -9.53 -14.46 9.71
CA ILE A 81 -8.46 -15.12 10.46
C ILE A 81 -7.33 -14.12 10.71
N ARG A 82 -7.21 -13.68 11.97
CA ARG A 82 -6.09 -12.83 12.39
C ARG A 82 -4.76 -13.58 12.25
N GLY A 83 -3.70 -12.84 11.97
CA GLY A 83 -2.37 -13.40 11.71
C GLY A 83 -2.16 -13.95 10.30
N PHE A 84 -3.22 -14.05 9.47
CA PHE A 84 -3.11 -14.46 8.07
C PHE A 84 -3.16 -13.27 7.10
N VAL A 85 -4.21 -12.44 7.19
CA VAL A 85 -4.44 -11.28 6.29
C VAL A 85 -4.08 -9.96 6.99
N ALA A 86 -4.09 -9.94 8.31
CA ALA A 86 -3.73 -8.77 9.11
C ALA A 86 -2.91 -9.22 10.33
N GLN A 87 -2.19 -8.29 10.94
CA GLN A 87 -1.51 -8.53 12.21
C GLN A 87 -2.51 -9.03 13.26
N ASP A 88 -2.09 -10.00 14.06
CA ASP A 88 -2.86 -10.43 15.20
C ASP A 88 -2.71 -9.40 16.34
N PRO A 89 -3.77 -8.68 16.72
CA PRO A 89 -3.68 -7.64 17.73
C PRO A 89 -3.44 -8.19 19.14
N LEU A 90 -3.55 -9.48 19.36
CA LEU A 90 -3.16 -10.10 20.63
C LEU A 90 -1.66 -10.30 20.74
N LEU A 91 -0.98 -10.50 19.61
CA LEU A 91 0.48 -10.68 19.54
C LEU A 91 1.20 -9.35 19.33
N GLU A 92 0.64 -8.50 18.47
CA GLU A 92 1.21 -7.22 18.06
C GLU A 92 0.17 -6.11 18.23
N PRO A 93 -0.16 -5.77 19.48
CA PRO A 93 -1.17 -4.75 19.74
C PRO A 93 -0.69 -3.37 19.29
N ARG A 94 -1.65 -2.48 19.04
CA ARG A 94 -1.43 -1.06 18.78
C ARG A 94 -2.34 -0.22 19.65
N THR A 95 -1.90 1.00 19.95
CA THR A 95 -2.74 1.97 20.65
C THR A 95 -3.06 3.14 19.74
N PHE A 96 -4.21 3.73 19.97
CA PHE A 96 -4.73 4.87 19.20
C PHE A 96 -5.21 5.98 20.13
N ARG A 97 -4.96 7.23 19.72
CA ARG A 97 -5.56 8.43 20.30
C ARG A 97 -5.74 9.51 19.23
N THR A 98 -6.65 10.42 19.45
CA THR A 98 -6.92 11.53 18.52
C THR A 98 -5.94 12.70 18.67
N ASP A 99 -5.44 12.93 19.89
CA ASP A 99 -4.49 14.01 20.22
C ASP A 99 -3.75 13.72 21.53
N ASP A 100 -2.87 14.62 21.94
CA ASP A 100 -2.05 14.46 23.15
C ASP A 100 -2.84 14.56 24.46
N SER A 101 -4.00 15.20 24.45
CA SER A 101 -4.89 15.31 25.61
C SER A 101 -5.77 14.07 25.81
N SER A 102 -5.91 13.26 24.78
CA SER A 102 -6.73 12.03 24.80
C SER A 102 -5.90 10.85 25.29
N PRO A 103 -6.48 9.97 26.15
CA PRO A 103 -5.78 8.75 26.56
C PRO A 103 -5.61 7.82 25.36
N ALA A 104 -4.41 7.25 25.20
CA ALA A 104 -4.18 6.17 24.26
C ALA A 104 -4.93 4.92 24.71
N ARG A 105 -5.63 4.27 23.78
CA ARG A 105 -6.38 3.05 24.04
C ARG A 105 -5.99 1.97 23.04
N TYR A 106 -5.95 0.74 23.51
CA TYR A 106 -5.84 -0.41 22.62
C TYR A 106 -6.91 -0.36 21.53
N HIS A 107 -6.49 -0.60 20.27
CA HIS A 107 -7.40 -0.62 19.14
C HIS A 107 -7.05 -1.81 18.22
N PRO A 108 -7.94 -2.81 18.11
CA PRO A 108 -7.63 -4.07 17.42
C PRO A 108 -7.41 -3.92 15.92
N ASP A 109 -7.96 -2.85 15.31
CA ASP A 109 -7.99 -2.71 13.86
C ASP A 109 -7.27 -1.46 13.34
N VAL A 110 -6.53 -0.73 14.21
CA VAL A 110 -5.84 0.47 13.74
C VAL A 110 -4.66 0.11 12.82
N ASN A 111 -4.86 0.33 11.53
CA ASN A 111 -3.86 0.18 10.46
C ASN A 111 -3.02 -1.11 10.53
N THR A 112 -3.69 -2.21 10.84
CA THR A 112 -3.05 -3.53 10.79
C THR A 112 -2.69 -3.89 9.36
N MET A 113 -1.45 -4.35 9.14
CA MET A 113 -0.93 -4.72 7.83
C MET A 113 -0.75 -6.22 7.73
N PRO A 114 -1.08 -6.85 6.59
CA PRO A 114 -0.67 -8.23 6.34
C PRO A 114 0.85 -8.34 6.38
N LYS A 115 1.35 -9.37 7.06
CA LYS A 115 2.77 -9.71 7.11
C LYS A 115 3.00 -11.08 6.45
N THR A 116 3.83 -11.09 5.43
CA THR A 116 4.19 -12.28 4.66
C THR A 116 5.34 -11.96 3.73
N VAL A 117 6.06 -12.98 3.26
CA VAL A 117 7.03 -12.80 2.16
C VAL A 117 6.33 -12.14 0.96
N GLY A 118 6.86 -10.99 0.53
CA GLY A 118 6.25 -10.10 -0.45
C GLY A 118 5.40 -8.97 0.14
N GLY A 119 5.23 -8.95 1.46
CA GLY A 119 4.53 -7.90 2.20
C GLY A 119 3.04 -7.82 1.93
N ALA A 120 2.41 -6.75 2.41
CA ALA A 120 0.98 -6.48 2.26
C ALA A 120 0.49 -6.48 0.80
N ALA A 121 1.38 -6.21 -0.16
CA ALA A 121 1.06 -6.22 -1.59
C ALA A 121 0.61 -7.61 -2.10
N VAL A 122 0.96 -8.71 -1.41
CA VAL A 122 0.46 -10.06 -1.77
C VAL A 122 -1.07 -10.12 -1.68
N HIS A 123 -1.66 -9.44 -0.71
CA HIS A 123 -3.10 -9.40 -0.44
C HIS A 123 -3.80 -8.16 -1.03
N ALA A 124 -3.05 -7.20 -1.57
CA ALA A 124 -3.58 -5.96 -2.12
C ALA A 124 -4.28 -6.16 -3.47
N ASP A 125 -5.08 -5.17 -3.86
CA ASP A 125 -5.82 -5.13 -5.13
C ASP A 125 -4.94 -4.87 -6.36
N MET A 126 -3.65 -4.62 -6.18
CA MET A 126 -2.70 -4.28 -7.25
C MET A 126 -3.09 -3.05 -8.07
N LYS A 127 -3.63 -2.02 -7.46
CA LYS A 127 -3.96 -0.74 -8.10
C LYS A 127 -2.70 0.11 -8.18
N TYR A 128 -2.21 0.39 -9.38
CA TYR A 128 -0.89 0.96 -9.63
C TYR A 128 -0.92 2.21 -10.52
N PRO A 129 -1.72 3.25 -10.18
CA PRO A 129 -1.62 4.54 -10.84
C PRO A 129 -0.32 5.25 -10.48
N ARG A 130 0.15 6.16 -11.35
CA ARG A 130 1.22 7.10 -11.04
C ARG A 130 0.68 8.30 -10.29
N PHE A 131 1.52 8.96 -9.52
CA PHE A 131 1.23 10.31 -9.03
C PHE A 131 1.34 11.31 -10.19
N ASN A 132 0.72 12.48 -10.05
CA ASN A 132 0.81 13.56 -11.02
C ASN A 132 2.01 14.47 -10.75
N ARG A 133 2.42 15.26 -11.75
CA ARG A 133 3.49 16.26 -11.60
C ARG A 133 3.23 17.24 -10.44
N VAL A 134 1.99 17.68 -10.30
CA VAL A 134 1.60 18.62 -9.24
C VAL A 134 1.83 18.04 -7.84
N ASP A 135 1.72 16.73 -7.66
CA ASP A 135 1.90 16.08 -6.36
C ASP A 135 3.33 16.26 -5.82
N PHE A 136 4.32 16.41 -6.70
CA PHE A 136 5.73 16.61 -6.34
C PHE A 136 6.08 18.05 -5.95
N ARG A 137 5.20 19.03 -6.25
CA ARG A 137 5.40 20.44 -5.94
C ARG A 137 4.18 21.08 -5.24
N MET A 138 3.54 20.29 -4.40
CA MET A 138 2.24 20.64 -3.81
C MET A 138 2.31 21.89 -2.95
N ALA A 139 3.39 22.12 -2.18
CA ALA A 139 3.51 23.31 -1.35
C ALA A 139 3.61 24.58 -2.21
N SER A 140 4.51 24.61 -3.20
CA SER A 140 4.68 25.73 -4.14
C SER A 140 3.40 25.98 -4.93
N GLU A 141 2.71 24.94 -5.33
CA GLU A 141 1.45 25.07 -6.08
C GLU A 141 0.33 25.67 -5.23
N LEU A 142 0.11 25.17 -4.02
CA LEU A 142 -0.87 25.72 -3.09
C LEU A 142 -0.58 27.20 -2.77
N GLU A 143 0.69 27.54 -2.54
CA GLU A 143 1.12 28.92 -2.29
C GLU A 143 0.82 29.82 -3.50
N SER A 144 1.18 29.38 -4.71
CA SER A 144 0.96 30.14 -5.95
C SER A 144 -0.52 30.44 -6.24
N LYS A 145 -1.40 29.54 -5.82
CA LYS A 145 -2.86 29.66 -5.99
C LYS A 145 -3.56 30.32 -4.79
N GLY A 146 -2.81 30.64 -3.73
CA GLY A 146 -3.37 31.22 -2.49
C GLY A 146 -4.25 30.26 -1.69
N VAL A 147 -4.10 28.95 -1.89
CA VAL A 147 -4.86 27.91 -1.18
C VAL A 147 -4.14 27.50 0.09
N ARG A 148 -4.85 27.42 1.20
CA ARG A 148 -4.29 27.02 2.51
C ARG A 148 -5.24 26.07 3.22
N TYR A 149 -4.66 25.10 3.92
CA TYR A 149 -5.36 24.18 4.82
C TYR A 149 -4.76 24.31 6.23
N ASP A 150 -5.57 24.71 7.19
CA ASP A 150 -5.11 25.00 8.55
C ASP A 150 -4.38 23.82 9.20
N GLY A 151 -3.16 24.10 9.66
CA GLY A 151 -2.31 23.12 10.34
C GLY A 151 -1.62 22.09 9.42
N ALA A 152 -1.90 22.11 8.12
CA ALA A 152 -1.22 21.23 7.17
C ALA A 152 0.22 21.74 6.89
N ALA A 153 1.18 20.83 6.87
CA ALA A 153 2.60 21.11 6.64
C ALA A 153 3.05 20.56 5.28
N PHE A 154 2.35 20.94 4.22
CA PHE A 154 2.75 20.60 2.86
C PHE A 154 4.18 21.07 2.58
N ALA A 155 4.91 20.24 1.86
CA ALA A 155 6.24 20.56 1.33
C ALA A 155 6.34 20.04 -0.10
N ASP A 156 7.26 20.58 -0.87
CA ASP A 156 7.60 20.02 -2.15
C ASP A 156 8.51 18.80 -1.96
N TRP A 157 8.35 17.82 -2.81
CA TRP A 157 9.25 16.68 -2.85
C TRP A 157 10.64 17.13 -3.27
N PRO A 158 11.72 16.53 -2.74
CA PRO A 158 13.09 16.88 -3.16
C PRO A 158 13.45 16.30 -4.54
N ILE A 159 12.48 15.82 -5.26
CA ILE A 159 12.56 15.25 -6.61
C ILE A 159 11.33 15.67 -7.41
N SER A 160 11.47 15.75 -8.72
CA SER A 160 10.37 16.00 -9.65
C SER A 160 9.74 14.71 -10.18
N TYR A 161 8.54 14.84 -10.76
CA TYR A 161 7.90 13.75 -11.50
C TYR A 161 8.80 13.24 -12.64
N ASP A 162 9.41 14.16 -13.38
CA ASP A 162 10.21 13.82 -14.57
C ASP A 162 11.50 13.05 -14.20
N GLU A 163 12.09 13.31 -13.03
CA GLU A 163 13.19 12.50 -12.50
C GLU A 163 12.74 11.10 -12.06
N LEU A 164 11.48 10.94 -11.63
CA LEU A 164 10.95 9.65 -11.18
C LEU A 164 10.29 8.87 -12.34
N GLU A 165 9.88 9.53 -13.42
CA GLU A 165 9.14 8.92 -14.53
C GLU A 165 9.82 7.67 -15.14
N PRO A 166 11.13 7.65 -15.40
CA PRO A 166 11.81 6.45 -15.89
C PRO A 166 11.74 5.27 -14.91
N PHE A 167 11.73 5.55 -13.60
CA PHE A 167 11.58 4.51 -12.56
C PHE A 167 10.13 4.06 -12.39
N TYR A 168 9.15 4.92 -12.67
CA TYR A 168 7.75 4.50 -12.81
C TYR A 168 7.58 3.50 -13.96
N GLN A 169 8.17 3.80 -15.11
CA GLN A 169 8.14 2.90 -16.27
C GLN A 169 8.77 1.54 -15.95
N GLU A 170 9.91 1.53 -15.25
CA GLU A 170 10.56 0.30 -14.81
C GLU A 170 9.72 -0.45 -13.78
N ALA A 171 9.11 0.23 -12.81
CA ALA A 171 8.22 -0.37 -11.83
C ALA A 171 6.99 -1.02 -12.50
N GLU A 172 6.40 -0.37 -13.50
CA GLU A 172 5.32 -0.93 -14.32
C GLU A 172 5.78 -2.18 -15.09
N ARG A 173 6.97 -2.12 -15.72
CA ARG A 173 7.56 -3.25 -16.45
C ARG A 173 7.77 -4.46 -15.55
N LEU A 174 8.37 -4.27 -14.38
CA LEU A 174 8.69 -5.34 -13.45
C LEU A 174 7.42 -5.95 -12.83
N SER A 175 6.45 -5.13 -12.47
CA SER A 175 5.21 -5.58 -11.85
C SER A 175 4.22 -6.17 -12.87
N GLY A 176 4.33 -5.80 -14.15
CA GLY A 176 3.36 -6.16 -15.17
C GLY A 176 2.06 -5.37 -15.04
N VAL A 177 2.16 -4.04 -15.15
CA VAL A 177 0.98 -3.16 -15.08
C VAL A 177 0.25 -3.17 -16.42
N GLN A 178 -1.05 -3.39 -16.38
CA GLN A 178 -1.96 -3.19 -17.50
C GLN A 178 -2.61 -1.82 -17.44
N GLY A 179 -2.91 -1.23 -18.58
CA GLY A 179 -3.57 0.08 -18.66
C GLY A 179 -3.70 0.55 -20.10
N LEU A 180 -4.25 1.75 -20.27
CA LEU A 180 -4.38 2.43 -21.56
C LEU A 180 -3.83 3.85 -21.43
N ALA A 181 -2.69 4.11 -22.03
CA ALA A 181 -2.08 5.43 -22.01
C ALA A 181 -3.00 6.47 -22.70
N GLY A 182 -3.03 7.68 -22.16
CA GLY A 182 -3.85 8.78 -22.69
C GLY A 182 -5.36 8.66 -22.44
N SER A 183 -5.82 7.60 -21.75
CA SER A 183 -7.25 7.43 -21.45
C SER A 183 -7.75 8.26 -20.26
N ASP A 184 -6.86 8.69 -19.37
CA ASP A 184 -7.15 9.61 -18.27
C ASP A 184 -6.66 11.01 -18.65
N PRO A 185 -7.56 11.99 -18.87
CA PRO A 185 -7.15 13.34 -19.26
C PRO A 185 -6.46 14.11 -18.13
N PHE A 186 -6.54 13.64 -16.89
CA PHE A 186 -5.91 14.27 -15.71
C PHE A 186 -4.54 13.67 -15.38
N ALA A 187 -4.15 12.58 -16.04
CA ALA A 187 -2.85 11.96 -15.83
C ALA A 187 -1.72 12.82 -16.42
N SER A 188 -0.59 12.89 -15.70
CA SER A 188 0.63 13.50 -16.22
C SER A 188 1.21 12.71 -17.39
N PRO A 189 1.95 13.37 -18.31
CA PRO A 189 2.57 12.71 -19.47
C PRO A 189 3.43 11.53 -19.06
N ARG A 190 3.48 10.54 -19.94
CA ARG A 190 4.31 9.34 -19.83
C ARG A 190 5.11 9.12 -21.10
N SER A 191 6.31 8.58 -20.99
CA SER A 191 7.23 8.38 -22.12
C SER A 191 6.94 7.10 -22.92
N ALA A 192 6.17 6.15 -22.35
CA ALA A 192 5.85 4.88 -23.00
C ALA A 192 4.47 4.35 -22.63
N GLU A 193 3.97 3.41 -23.45
CA GLU A 193 2.76 2.65 -23.19
C GLU A 193 2.89 1.75 -21.94
N TYR A 194 1.75 1.28 -21.43
CA TYR A 194 1.75 0.26 -20.39
C TYR A 194 2.31 -1.07 -20.94
N PRO A 195 2.95 -1.91 -20.10
CA PRO A 195 3.46 -3.22 -20.48
C PRO A 195 2.40 -4.15 -21.10
N MET A 196 1.15 -3.96 -20.71
CA MET A 196 0.03 -4.75 -21.22
C MET A 196 -1.21 -3.87 -21.44
N PRO A 197 -2.06 -4.24 -22.44
CA PRO A 197 -3.35 -3.58 -22.62
C PRO A 197 -4.27 -3.87 -21.42
N PRO A 198 -5.35 -3.09 -21.24
CA PRO A 198 -6.34 -3.37 -20.19
C PRO A 198 -6.96 -4.76 -20.38
N GLY A 199 -7.22 -5.46 -19.27
CA GLY A 199 -8.05 -6.64 -19.27
C GLY A 199 -9.55 -6.30 -19.39
N LEU A 200 -10.39 -7.33 -19.41
CA LEU A 200 -11.83 -7.16 -19.55
C LEU A 200 -12.42 -6.29 -18.42
N PRO A 201 -13.34 -5.36 -18.72
CA PRO A 201 -14.03 -4.60 -17.71
C PRO A 201 -14.99 -5.50 -16.91
N MET A 202 -15.10 -5.23 -15.62
CA MET A 202 -16.17 -5.80 -14.82
C MET A 202 -17.51 -5.12 -15.15
N TYR A 203 -18.60 -5.87 -15.08
CA TYR A 203 -19.93 -5.34 -15.36
C TYR A 203 -20.29 -4.15 -14.45
N VAL A 204 -20.02 -4.24 -13.16
CA VAL A 204 -20.22 -3.13 -12.22
C VAL A 204 -19.48 -1.87 -12.64
N ALA A 205 -18.23 -2.01 -13.09
CA ALA A 205 -17.43 -0.88 -13.54
C ALA A 205 -17.98 -0.28 -14.85
N SER A 206 -18.53 -1.10 -15.74
CA SER A 206 -19.21 -0.62 -16.96
C SER A 206 -20.45 0.20 -16.62
N VAL A 207 -21.29 -0.28 -15.69
CA VAL A 207 -22.50 0.43 -15.23
C VAL A 207 -22.13 1.79 -14.62
N LEU A 208 -21.13 1.84 -13.72
CA LEU A 208 -20.67 3.10 -13.13
C LEU A 208 -20.03 4.03 -14.18
N SER A 209 -19.33 3.47 -15.16
CA SER A 209 -18.74 4.26 -16.25
C SER A 209 -19.79 4.94 -17.15
N GLU A 210 -20.91 4.29 -17.38
CA GLU A 210 -22.05 4.92 -18.11
C GLU A 210 -22.64 6.07 -17.31
N GLY A 211 -22.85 5.88 -15.99
CA GLY A 211 -23.29 6.96 -15.11
C GLY A 211 -22.29 8.13 -15.08
N ALA A 212 -20.99 7.83 -15.01
CA ALA A 212 -19.94 8.83 -15.04
C ALA A 212 -19.97 9.66 -16.35
N ARG A 213 -20.07 9.00 -17.51
CA ARG A 213 -20.16 9.70 -18.80
C ARG A 213 -21.40 10.58 -18.91
N SER A 214 -22.53 10.14 -18.37
CA SER A 214 -23.77 10.95 -18.38
C SER A 214 -23.65 12.23 -17.56
N LEU A 215 -22.72 12.27 -16.59
CA LEU A 215 -22.38 13.45 -15.79
C LEU A 215 -21.22 14.27 -16.38
N GLY A 216 -20.68 13.87 -17.54
CA GLY A 216 -19.54 14.54 -18.18
C GLY A 216 -18.19 14.14 -17.61
N TYR A 217 -18.08 13.10 -16.79
CA TYR A 217 -16.81 12.57 -16.30
C TYR A 217 -16.13 11.64 -17.30
N HIS A 218 -14.83 11.40 -17.11
CA HIS A 218 -13.95 10.67 -18.03
C HIS A 218 -13.52 9.32 -17.45
N PRO A 219 -14.38 8.29 -17.47
CA PRO A 219 -13.99 6.98 -16.97
C PRO A 219 -12.95 6.32 -17.86
N PHE A 220 -11.91 5.76 -17.23
CA PHE A 220 -10.79 5.10 -17.88
C PHE A 220 -10.51 3.71 -17.29
N PRO A 221 -9.84 2.80 -18.05
CA PRO A 221 -9.35 1.52 -17.52
C PRO A 221 -8.31 1.77 -16.44
N TYR A 222 -8.61 1.32 -15.21
CA TYR A 222 -7.75 1.56 -14.05
C TYR A 222 -6.42 0.81 -14.17
N PRO A 223 -5.26 1.47 -14.00
CA PRO A 223 -3.96 0.81 -14.08
C PRO A 223 -3.80 -0.19 -12.93
N GLY A 224 -3.46 -1.44 -13.25
CA GLY A 224 -3.32 -2.49 -12.26
C GLY A 224 -2.31 -3.55 -12.62
N ALA A 225 -1.56 -4.03 -11.61
CA ALA A 225 -0.58 -5.10 -11.81
C ALA A 225 -1.25 -6.49 -11.78
N HIS A 226 -2.16 -6.72 -12.72
CA HIS A 226 -2.77 -8.01 -13.01
C HIS A 226 -2.47 -8.34 -14.47
N ASN A 227 -1.90 -9.49 -14.75
CA ASN A 227 -1.59 -9.85 -16.13
C ASN A 227 -2.87 -9.95 -16.97
N SER A 228 -3.04 -9.11 -17.99
CA SER A 228 -4.12 -9.24 -18.98
C SER A 228 -3.81 -10.26 -20.07
N ARG A 229 -2.54 -10.61 -20.23
CA ARG A 229 -1.99 -11.67 -21.09
C ARG A 229 -0.82 -12.34 -20.40
N PHE A 230 -0.27 -13.38 -20.97
CA PHE A 230 0.99 -13.98 -20.45
C PHE A 230 2.10 -12.92 -20.45
N TYR A 231 2.74 -12.72 -19.29
CA TYR A 231 3.77 -11.71 -19.12
C TYR A 231 4.81 -12.11 -18.07
N ARG A 232 6.10 -12.03 -18.40
CA ARG A 232 7.24 -12.38 -17.52
C ARG A 232 7.03 -13.69 -16.76
N GLY A 233 6.72 -14.77 -17.49
CA GLY A 233 6.52 -16.12 -16.95
C GLY A 233 5.21 -16.35 -16.18
N ARG A 234 4.34 -15.34 -16.04
CA ARG A 234 3.11 -15.41 -15.27
C ARG A 234 1.87 -15.45 -16.17
N PRO A 235 0.87 -16.28 -15.86
CA PRO A 235 -0.34 -16.42 -16.66
C PRO A 235 -1.23 -15.16 -16.59
N PRO A 236 -2.20 -15.03 -17.50
CA PRO A 236 -3.22 -13.99 -17.41
C PRO A 236 -4.13 -14.21 -16.19
N CYS A 237 -4.78 -13.14 -15.75
CA CYS A 237 -5.81 -13.17 -14.72
C CYS A 237 -7.01 -13.99 -15.21
N ASN A 238 -7.54 -14.84 -14.35
CA ASN A 238 -8.74 -15.65 -14.61
C ASN A 238 -10.02 -15.03 -14.01
N ASP A 239 -9.94 -13.81 -13.55
CA ASP A 239 -11.06 -13.04 -12.99
C ASP A 239 -11.88 -13.80 -11.92
N CYS A 240 -11.18 -14.45 -10.98
CA CYS A 240 -11.75 -15.36 -9.98
C CYS A 240 -12.59 -14.70 -8.88
N GLY A 241 -12.63 -13.36 -8.80
CA GLY A 241 -13.38 -12.64 -7.78
C GLY A 241 -12.67 -12.44 -6.43
N PHE A 242 -11.52 -13.08 -6.21
CA PHE A 242 -10.76 -13.01 -4.96
C PHE A 242 -9.51 -12.14 -5.12
N CYS A 243 -9.68 -10.81 -5.12
CA CYS A 243 -8.57 -9.88 -5.24
C CYS A 243 -8.28 -9.12 -3.96
N SER A 244 -9.25 -8.35 -3.45
CA SER A 244 -9.08 -7.51 -2.27
C SER A 244 -8.97 -8.36 -1.01
N GLY A 245 -7.83 -8.28 -0.32
CA GLY A 245 -7.57 -9.08 0.87
C GLY A 245 -7.13 -10.53 0.62
N TYR A 246 -6.97 -10.97 -0.64
CA TYR A 246 -6.63 -12.36 -0.97
C TYR A 246 -5.31 -12.47 -1.72
N GLY A 247 -4.55 -13.53 -1.47
CA GLY A 247 -3.42 -13.94 -2.31
C GLY A 247 -3.89 -14.44 -3.68
N CYS A 248 -3.04 -14.32 -4.69
CA CYS A 248 -3.37 -14.78 -6.04
C CYS A 248 -3.02 -16.26 -6.23
N PRO A 249 -3.98 -17.15 -6.52
CA PRO A 249 -3.71 -18.59 -6.60
C PRO A 249 -2.99 -19.00 -7.89
N ASN A 250 -2.96 -18.15 -8.91
CA ASN A 250 -2.32 -18.43 -10.20
C ASN A 250 -1.15 -17.46 -10.52
N ASN A 251 -0.69 -16.66 -9.57
CA ASN A 251 0.40 -15.69 -9.75
C ASN A 251 0.17 -14.60 -10.80
N SER A 252 -1.04 -14.36 -11.27
CA SER A 252 -1.31 -13.29 -12.25
C SER A 252 -1.15 -11.89 -11.64
N LYS A 253 -1.35 -11.74 -10.31
CA LYS A 253 -0.99 -10.52 -9.60
C LYS A 253 0.52 -10.31 -9.60
N GLY A 254 0.96 -9.10 -9.95
CA GLY A 254 2.36 -8.68 -9.90
C GLY A 254 2.84 -8.37 -8.50
N SER A 255 2.56 -9.25 -7.52
CA SER A 255 3.03 -9.06 -6.15
C SER A 255 4.56 -9.13 -6.07
N PRO A 256 5.18 -8.40 -5.14
CA PRO A 256 6.64 -8.41 -4.99
C PRO A 256 7.24 -9.80 -4.85
N ALA A 257 6.53 -10.73 -4.18
CA ALA A 257 6.99 -12.10 -4.01
C ALA A 257 7.27 -12.81 -5.34
N VAL A 258 6.39 -12.70 -6.31
CA VAL A 258 6.48 -13.42 -7.60
C VAL A 258 7.06 -12.58 -8.73
N THR A 259 7.52 -11.37 -8.42
CA THR A 259 8.20 -10.46 -9.35
C THR A 259 9.61 -10.12 -8.84
N THR A 260 9.80 -8.93 -8.32
CA THR A 260 11.11 -8.39 -7.96
C THR A 260 11.88 -9.21 -6.91
N LEU A 261 11.21 -9.73 -5.88
CA LEU A 261 11.86 -10.57 -4.89
C LEU A 261 12.31 -11.90 -5.46
N ARG A 262 11.42 -12.56 -6.24
CA ARG A 262 11.78 -13.80 -6.93
C ARG A 262 12.99 -13.62 -7.84
N GLU A 263 13.03 -12.57 -8.65
CA GLU A 263 14.17 -12.28 -9.51
C GLU A 263 15.47 -12.12 -8.70
N ALA A 264 15.40 -11.46 -7.54
CA ALA A 264 16.56 -11.35 -6.64
C ALA A 264 17.00 -12.72 -6.09
N LEU A 265 16.05 -13.57 -5.65
CA LEU A 265 16.35 -14.92 -5.12
C LEU A 265 17.00 -15.81 -6.17
N LEU A 266 16.52 -15.79 -7.41
CA LEU A 266 17.02 -16.60 -8.52
C LEU A 266 18.48 -16.30 -8.88
N THR A 267 19.05 -15.17 -8.43
CA THR A 267 20.49 -14.88 -8.60
C THR A 267 21.39 -15.73 -7.71
N GLY A 268 20.83 -16.37 -6.67
CA GLY A 268 21.60 -17.01 -5.59
C GLY A 268 22.36 -16.04 -4.69
N ARG A 269 22.23 -14.72 -4.92
CA ARG A 269 22.89 -13.65 -4.14
C ARG A 269 21.95 -13.00 -3.13
N CYS A 270 20.65 -13.24 -3.22
CA CYS A 270 19.65 -12.77 -2.28
C CYS A 270 19.12 -13.92 -1.43
N GLN A 271 18.95 -13.66 -0.13
CA GLN A 271 18.32 -14.57 0.82
C GLN A 271 17.16 -13.86 1.51
N VAL A 272 16.09 -14.59 1.83
CA VAL A 272 15.02 -14.12 2.70
C VAL A 272 14.96 -14.99 3.95
N ARG A 273 15.12 -14.37 5.11
CA ARG A 273 14.78 -14.97 6.41
C ARG A 273 13.39 -14.49 6.78
N TYR A 274 12.43 -15.39 6.74
CA TYR A 274 11.05 -15.11 7.14
C TYR A 274 10.76 -15.64 8.54
N ASN A 275 9.64 -15.24 9.16
CA ASN A 275 9.41 -15.35 10.60
C ASN A 275 10.56 -14.70 11.41
N ALA A 276 11.17 -13.65 10.88
CA ALA A 276 12.30 -12.95 11.46
C ALA A 276 11.87 -11.53 11.86
N HIS A 277 11.65 -11.33 13.15
CA HIS A 277 11.18 -10.07 13.72
C HIS A 277 12.36 -9.15 14.07
N ALA A 278 12.62 -8.12 13.28
CA ALA A 278 13.65 -7.12 13.57
C ALA A 278 13.27 -6.30 14.81
N THR A 279 14.14 -6.28 15.81
CA THR A 279 13.90 -5.64 17.11
C THR A 279 14.72 -4.38 17.32
N ARG A 280 15.91 -4.30 16.73
CA ARG A 280 16.82 -3.17 16.92
C ARG A 280 17.86 -3.05 15.81
N LEU A 281 18.17 -1.80 15.45
CA LEU A 281 19.37 -1.45 14.69
C LEU A 281 20.50 -1.17 15.67
N LEU A 282 21.61 -1.91 15.55
CA LEU A 282 22.80 -1.68 16.36
C LEU A 282 23.75 -0.76 15.58
N HIS A 283 24.27 0.26 16.23
CA HIS A 283 25.16 1.25 15.62
C HIS A 283 26.46 1.42 16.42
N ASP A 284 27.48 1.91 15.76
CA ASP A 284 28.75 2.30 16.40
C ASP A 284 28.60 3.67 17.11
N GLY A 285 29.66 4.10 17.79
CA GLY A 285 29.68 5.39 18.49
C GLY A 285 29.56 6.62 17.55
N ASN A 286 29.64 6.44 16.23
CA ASN A 286 29.54 7.49 15.21
C ASN A 286 28.17 7.49 14.52
N GLY A 287 27.20 6.70 15.01
CA GLY A 287 25.85 6.62 14.44
C GLY A 287 25.71 5.74 13.20
N ARG A 288 26.79 5.06 12.77
CA ARG A 288 26.74 4.14 11.63
C ARG A 288 26.15 2.80 12.05
N VAL A 289 25.12 2.31 11.36
CA VAL A 289 24.52 0.99 11.62
C VAL A 289 25.52 -0.12 11.27
N THR A 290 25.67 -1.08 12.17
CA THR A 290 26.60 -2.22 12.03
C THR A 290 25.87 -3.54 11.84
N SER A 291 24.68 -3.70 12.47
CA SER A 291 23.88 -4.91 12.37
C SER A 291 22.40 -4.66 12.72
N VAL A 292 21.56 -5.60 12.34
CA VAL A 292 20.16 -5.70 12.78
C VAL A 292 20.04 -6.86 13.75
N GLU A 293 19.49 -6.61 14.93
CA GLU A 293 19.07 -7.64 15.86
C GLU A 293 17.64 -8.06 15.54
N TYR A 294 17.38 -9.36 15.50
CA TYR A 294 16.06 -9.90 15.19
C TYR A 294 15.80 -11.19 15.99
N ILE A 295 14.53 -11.53 16.19
CA ILE A 295 14.07 -12.78 16.77
C ILE A 295 13.69 -13.72 15.62
N ASP A 296 14.27 -14.92 15.61
CA ASP A 296 14.01 -15.95 14.61
C ASP A 296 12.76 -16.80 14.91
N ASP A 297 12.44 -17.76 14.04
CA ASP A 297 11.29 -18.66 14.17
C ASP A 297 11.32 -19.56 15.42
N ASP A 298 12.51 -19.78 15.98
CA ASP A 298 12.70 -20.52 17.25
C ASP A 298 12.61 -19.62 18.49
N GLY A 299 12.37 -18.32 18.32
CA GLY A 299 12.34 -17.33 19.40
C GLY A 299 13.71 -16.91 19.90
N ARG A 300 14.80 -17.21 19.17
CA ARG A 300 16.16 -16.84 19.54
C ARG A 300 16.53 -15.48 18.95
N THR A 301 17.25 -14.69 19.77
CA THR A 301 17.84 -13.44 19.27
C THR A 301 19.04 -13.73 18.37
N GLN A 302 19.01 -13.20 17.17
CA GLN A 302 20.03 -13.33 16.14
C GLN A 302 20.51 -11.94 15.70
N ARG A 303 21.64 -11.90 14.96
CA ARG A 303 22.16 -10.68 14.35
C ARG A 303 22.46 -10.88 12.87
N ALA A 304 22.16 -9.85 12.08
CA ALA A 304 22.50 -9.76 10.66
C ALA A 304 23.44 -8.58 10.45
N ASN A 305 24.70 -8.87 10.03
CA ASN A 305 25.71 -7.85 9.77
C ASN A 305 25.65 -7.41 8.31
N GLY A 306 25.85 -6.11 8.07
CA GLY A 306 25.81 -5.54 6.73
C GLY A 306 26.61 -4.27 6.57
N THR A 307 26.83 -3.86 5.31
CA THR A 307 27.48 -2.59 4.98
C THR A 307 26.45 -1.48 4.85
N VAL A 308 25.30 -1.76 4.21
CA VAL A 308 24.18 -0.85 4.00
C VAL A 308 22.90 -1.47 4.55
N PHE A 309 22.03 -0.65 5.13
CA PHE A 309 20.78 -1.08 5.72
C PHE A 309 19.60 -0.31 5.10
N LEU A 310 18.52 -1.04 4.74
CA LEU A 310 17.34 -0.45 4.13
C LEU A 310 16.08 -0.82 4.93
N LEU A 311 15.36 0.19 5.43
CA LEU A 311 14.07 0.04 6.08
C LEU A 311 12.98 -0.08 5.02
N ALA A 312 12.20 -1.14 5.10
CA ALA A 312 11.07 -1.45 4.21
C ALA A 312 9.90 -2.12 4.97
N ALA A 313 9.79 -1.82 6.28
CA ALA A 313 8.86 -2.45 7.20
C ALA A 313 7.47 -1.76 7.26
N SER A 314 7.15 -0.88 6.29
CA SER A 314 6.00 0.02 6.30
C SER A 314 6.18 1.23 7.23
N ALA A 315 5.48 2.33 6.94
CA ALA A 315 5.69 3.61 7.61
C ALA A 315 5.55 3.55 9.15
N ILE A 316 4.67 2.70 9.68
CA ILE A 316 4.52 2.55 11.14
C ILE A 316 5.71 1.81 11.74
N GLU A 317 6.04 0.63 11.21
CA GLU A 317 7.07 -0.23 11.82
C GLU A 317 8.48 0.28 11.51
N SER A 318 8.73 0.94 10.36
CA SER A 318 10.01 1.59 10.07
C SER A 318 10.30 2.73 11.05
N ALA A 319 9.31 3.57 11.34
CA ALA A 319 9.45 4.61 12.37
C ALA A 319 9.62 4.00 13.77
N ARG A 320 8.82 2.97 14.12
CA ARG A 320 8.94 2.26 15.39
C ARG A 320 10.35 1.72 15.59
N LEU A 321 10.92 1.06 14.58
CA LEU A 321 12.26 0.49 14.66
C LEU A 321 13.34 1.56 14.88
N CYS A 322 13.22 2.72 14.21
CA CYS A 322 14.11 3.86 14.46
C CYS A 322 14.01 4.35 15.91
N LEU A 323 12.80 4.52 16.43
CA LEU A 323 12.56 4.96 17.82
C LEU A 323 13.07 3.95 18.84
N LEU A 324 12.87 2.64 18.62
CA LEU A 324 13.40 1.58 19.47
C LEU A 324 14.93 1.53 19.47
N SER A 325 15.55 2.00 18.39
CA SER A 325 17.00 2.00 18.19
C SER A 325 17.66 3.31 18.61
N ASP A 326 16.87 4.34 18.97
CA ASP A 326 17.35 5.70 19.25
C ASP A 326 18.19 6.26 18.09
N LEU A 327 17.67 6.16 16.86
CA LEU A 327 18.42 6.43 15.63
C LEU A 327 17.65 7.31 14.67
N GLY A 328 18.34 8.35 14.12
CA GLY A 328 17.80 9.21 13.07
C GLY A 328 16.76 10.23 13.53
N ASN A 329 16.64 10.47 14.85
CA ASN A 329 15.58 11.33 15.42
C ASN A 329 16.12 12.59 16.11
N GLU A 330 17.29 13.07 15.74
CA GLU A 330 17.94 14.25 16.34
C GLU A 330 17.10 15.54 16.17
N ASN A 331 16.32 15.59 15.09
CA ASN A 331 15.41 16.70 14.79
C ASN A 331 13.98 16.51 15.35
N GLY A 332 13.67 15.36 15.98
CA GLY A 332 12.34 15.02 16.51
C GLY A 332 11.27 14.73 15.46
N LEU A 333 11.67 14.41 14.22
CA LEU A 333 10.75 14.22 13.10
C LEU A 333 10.44 12.75 12.79
N VAL A 334 11.18 11.79 13.35
CA VAL A 334 10.84 10.36 13.22
C VAL A 334 9.45 10.11 13.78
N GLY A 335 8.62 9.48 12.98
CA GLY A 335 7.22 9.20 13.28
C GLY A 335 6.24 10.33 12.93
N ARG A 336 6.69 11.56 12.64
CA ARG A 336 5.83 12.71 12.34
C ARG A 336 5.28 12.70 10.91
N PHE A 337 4.23 13.49 10.68
CA PHE A 337 3.55 13.62 9.38
C PHE A 337 2.95 12.30 8.88
N LEU A 338 2.44 11.48 9.80
CA LEU A 338 1.71 10.28 9.45
C LEU A 338 0.48 10.63 8.61
N MET A 339 0.37 10.00 7.45
CA MET A 339 -0.73 10.17 6.50
C MET A 339 -1.31 8.81 6.12
N PHE A 340 -2.60 8.87 5.76
CA PHE A 340 -3.32 7.77 5.12
C PHE A 340 -3.93 8.25 3.80
N HIS A 341 -5.00 7.63 3.32
CA HIS A 341 -5.95 8.25 2.39
C HIS A 341 -7.28 8.45 3.10
N ALA A 342 -7.80 9.67 3.06
CA ALA A 342 -9.09 10.00 3.62
C ALA A 342 -10.21 9.49 2.68
N GLN A 343 -10.48 8.19 2.73
CA GLN A 343 -11.44 7.57 1.81
C GLN A 343 -12.86 8.11 2.01
N THR A 344 -13.50 8.44 0.90
CA THR A 344 -14.93 8.73 0.84
C THR A 344 -15.61 7.69 -0.02
N LEU A 345 -16.55 6.95 0.56
CA LEU A 345 -17.23 5.85 -0.09
C LEU A 345 -18.67 6.22 -0.41
N GLY A 346 -18.97 6.37 -1.70
CA GLY A 346 -20.34 6.38 -2.23
C GLY A 346 -20.80 4.95 -2.42
N VAL A 347 -21.97 4.61 -1.92
CA VAL A 347 -22.57 3.28 -2.03
C VAL A 347 -23.88 3.37 -2.80
N GLY A 348 -24.05 2.49 -3.79
CA GLY A 348 -25.28 2.38 -4.57
C GLY A 348 -25.90 0.99 -4.44
N ILE A 349 -27.22 0.94 -4.26
CA ILE A 349 -28.02 -0.29 -4.30
C ILE A 349 -28.81 -0.30 -5.59
N TYR A 350 -28.69 -1.38 -6.35
CA TYR A 350 -29.26 -1.52 -7.69
C TYR A 350 -30.31 -2.63 -7.74
N ARG A 351 -31.36 -2.42 -8.54
CA ARG A 351 -32.36 -3.45 -8.80
C ARG A 351 -31.76 -4.63 -9.58
N GLN A 352 -30.90 -4.31 -10.54
CA GLN A 352 -30.19 -5.30 -11.35
C GLN A 352 -29.01 -5.90 -10.59
N ARG A 353 -28.71 -7.18 -10.84
CA ARG A 353 -27.52 -7.81 -10.30
C ARG A 353 -26.28 -7.32 -11.06
N LEU A 354 -25.28 -6.87 -10.30
CA LEU A 354 -24.04 -6.29 -10.83
C LEU A 354 -22.89 -7.28 -10.93
N HIS A 355 -23.09 -8.51 -10.43
CA HIS A 355 -22.09 -9.59 -10.46
C HIS A 355 -20.73 -9.22 -9.85
N GLY A 356 -20.76 -8.51 -8.73
CA GLY A 356 -19.55 -8.06 -8.04
C GLY A 356 -18.68 -9.19 -7.47
N GLU A 357 -19.23 -10.39 -7.39
CA GLU A 357 -18.53 -11.61 -7.00
C GLU A 357 -17.60 -12.17 -8.09
N ARG A 358 -17.52 -11.54 -9.26
CA ARG A 358 -16.70 -11.99 -10.39
C ARG A 358 -15.72 -10.89 -10.79
N GLY A 359 -14.51 -11.31 -11.14
CA GLY A 359 -13.48 -10.43 -11.67
C GLY A 359 -12.63 -9.76 -10.61
N ARG A 360 -11.88 -8.76 -11.04
CA ARG A 360 -11.04 -7.95 -10.18
C ARG A 360 -11.87 -6.95 -9.39
N SER A 361 -11.41 -6.51 -8.24
CA SER A 361 -12.15 -5.56 -7.39
C SER A 361 -12.39 -4.21 -8.06
N VAL A 362 -11.45 -3.74 -8.89
CA VAL A 362 -11.54 -2.48 -9.65
C VAL A 362 -10.97 -2.67 -11.04
N THR A 363 -11.71 -2.22 -12.07
CA THR A 363 -11.26 -2.22 -13.47
C THR A 363 -11.38 -0.86 -14.15
N HIS A 364 -12.17 0.07 -13.62
CA HIS A 364 -12.33 1.43 -14.11
C HIS A 364 -12.39 2.43 -12.96
N GLY A 365 -12.14 3.68 -13.27
CA GLY A 365 -12.23 4.80 -12.34
C GLY A 365 -12.30 6.13 -13.08
N ILE A 366 -12.31 7.22 -12.33
CA ILE A 366 -12.23 8.60 -12.82
C ILE A 366 -11.25 9.41 -11.98
N SER A 367 -10.57 10.37 -12.60
CA SER A 367 -9.71 11.36 -11.92
C SER A 367 -10.35 12.76 -11.83
N ASP A 368 -11.54 12.95 -12.38
CA ASP A 368 -12.27 14.23 -12.40
C ASP A 368 -12.48 14.82 -11.00
N LEU A 369 -12.49 13.98 -9.97
CA LEU A 369 -12.70 14.40 -8.58
C LEU A 369 -11.39 14.52 -7.78
N ARG A 370 -10.24 14.64 -8.48
CA ARG A 370 -8.92 14.80 -7.83
C ARG A 370 -8.66 16.23 -7.34
N GLY A 371 -9.34 17.22 -7.90
CA GLY A 371 -9.06 18.63 -7.62
C GLY A 371 -7.80 19.15 -8.36
N VAL A 372 -7.44 18.51 -9.47
CA VAL A 372 -6.39 18.95 -10.39
C VAL A 372 -6.99 19.24 -11.76
N ARG A 373 -6.29 20.01 -12.57
CA ARG A 373 -6.68 20.30 -13.96
C ARG A 373 -6.22 19.19 -14.91
N PRO A 374 -6.85 19.07 -16.09
CA PRO A 374 -6.36 18.16 -17.13
C PRO A 374 -4.85 18.31 -17.37
N GLY A 375 -4.16 17.19 -17.56
CA GLY A 375 -2.70 17.13 -17.67
C GLY A 375 -1.96 16.89 -16.34
N GLY A 376 -2.62 17.03 -15.19
CA GLY A 376 -2.03 16.73 -13.88
C GLY A 376 -0.91 17.66 -13.43
N ASP A 377 -0.81 18.86 -14.03
CA ASP A 377 0.26 19.82 -13.75
C ASP A 377 -0.13 20.88 -12.72
N GLU A 378 -1.41 21.14 -12.52
CA GLU A 378 -1.92 22.22 -11.66
C GLU A 378 -3.11 21.75 -10.83
N ILE A 379 -3.27 22.35 -9.62
CA ILE A 379 -4.52 22.21 -8.85
C ILE A 379 -5.61 23.15 -9.42
N ASP A 380 -6.87 22.79 -9.19
CA ASP A 380 -7.98 23.73 -9.34
C ASP A 380 -8.24 24.43 -7.99
N PRO A 381 -7.93 25.73 -7.85
CA PRO A 381 -8.08 26.43 -6.58
C PRO A 381 -9.53 26.61 -6.12
N ASN A 382 -10.52 26.32 -6.99
CA ASN A 382 -11.94 26.50 -6.69
C ASN A 382 -12.56 25.27 -5.99
N VAL A 383 -11.82 24.17 -5.89
CA VAL A 383 -12.29 22.92 -5.27
C VAL A 383 -11.23 22.36 -4.32
N PRO A 384 -11.60 21.63 -3.26
CA PRO A 384 -10.61 21.00 -2.40
C PRO A 384 -9.82 19.91 -3.15
N LEU A 385 -8.61 19.61 -2.68
CA LEU A 385 -7.90 18.43 -3.12
C LEU A 385 -8.74 17.19 -2.78
N GLY A 386 -8.92 16.32 -3.74
CA GLY A 386 -9.69 15.08 -3.62
C GLY A 386 -8.83 13.87 -3.89
N GLY A 387 -9.30 12.96 -4.74
CA GLY A 387 -8.56 11.77 -5.12
C GLY A 387 -9.18 11.05 -6.29
N ILE A 388 -8.44 10.10 -6.85
CA ILE A 388 -8.94 9.18 -7.85
C ILE A 388 -10.14 8.40 -7.31
N VAL A 389 -11.15 8.19 -8.12
CA VAL A 389 -12.33 7.41 -7.75
C VAL A 389 -12.27 6.06 -8.44
N GLU A 390 -12.35 5.03 -7.65
CA GLU A 390 -12.33 3.63 -8.07
C GLU A 390 -13.75 3.08 -8.17
N PHE A 391 -14.07 2.40 -9.26
CA PHE A 391 -15.35 1.74 -9.47
C PHE A 391 -15.25 0.27 -9.11
N GLY A 392 -15.81 -0.10 -7.99
CA GLY A 392 -15.66 -1.44 -7.46
C GLY A 392 -16.87 -1.97 -6.72
N THR A 393 -16.69 -3.15 -6.21
CA THR A 393 -17.60 -3.81 -5.31
C THR A 393 -16.85 -4.90 -4.57
N ASN A 394 -17.32 -5.23 -3.38
CA ASN A 394 -16.96 -6.45 -2.66
C ASN A 394 -18.27 -7.18 -2.39
N SER A 395 -18.51 -8.27 -3.11
CA SER A 395 -19.74 -9.05 -2.98
C SER A 395 -19.41 -10.51 -2.68
N GLU A 396 -18.71 -10.72 -1.57
CA GLU A 396 -18.43 -12.05 -1.05
C GLU A 396 -19.66 -12.57 -0.31
N ALA A 397 -19.93 -13.87 -0.38
CA ALA A 397 -21.14 -14.47 0.19
C ALA A 397 -21.21 -14.34 1.72
N ILE A 398 -20.08 -14.52 2.40
CA ILE A 398 -19.99 -14.40 3.87
C ILE A 398 -20.15 -12.94 4.30
N SER A 399 -19.46 -12.00 3.63
CA SER A 399 -19.61 -10.57 3.89
C SER A 399 -21.04 -10.10 3.63
N GLY A 400 -21.68 -10.62 2.58
CA GLY A 400 -23.09 -10.37 2.29
C GLY A 400 -24.03 -10.91 3.38
N ALA A 401 -23.76 -12.11 3.88
CA ALA A 401 -24.52 -12.69 4.99
C ALA A 401 -24.36 -11.90 6.30
N LEU A 402 -23.14 -11.44 6.61
CA LEU A 402 -22.88 -10.59 7.78
C LEU A 402 -23.60 -9.23 7.65
N SER A 403 -23.58 -8.63 6.47
CA SER A 403 -24.32 -7.39 6.20
C SER A 403 -25.82 -7.58 6.32
N ALA A 404 -26.35 -8.71 5.85
CA ALA A 404 -27.76 -9.07 6.02
C ALA A 404 -28.14 -9.27 7.49
N LEU A 405 -27.26 -9.89 8.30
CA LEU A 405 -27.46 -10.04 9.74
C LEU A 405 -27.48 -8.68 10.44
N GLN A 406 -26.56 -7.79 10.14
CA GLN A 406 -26.53 -6.43 10.70
C GLN A 406 -27.77 -5.64 10.32
N ALA A 407 -28.22 -5.71 9.07
CA ALA A 407 -29.44 -5.09 8.61
C ALA A 407 -30.68 -5.66 9.31
N PHE A 408 -30.71 -6.98 9.54
CA PHE A 408 -31.78 -7.63 10.29
C PHE A 408 -31.84 -7.16 11.74
N GLU A 409 -30.72 -7.09 12.45
CA GLU A 409 -30.67 -6.58 13.82
C GLU A 409 -31.13 -5.13 13.91
N LEU A 410 -30.69 -4.28 12.96
CA LEU A 410 -31.14 -2.89 12.89
C LEU A 410 -32.65 -2.80 12.64
N ALA A 411 -33.19 -3.59 11.71
CA ALA A 411 -34.62 -3.65 11.40
C ALA A 411 -35.45 -4.20 12.58
N ARG A 412 -34.89 -5.16 13.34
CA ARG A 412 -35.51 -5.68 14.57
C ARG A 412 -35.63 -4.59 15.62
N LEU A 413 -34.59 -3.77 15.81
CA LEU A 413 -34.62 -2.62 16.72
C LEU A 413 -35.66 -1.58 16.30
N GLN A 414 -35.94 -1.47 14.99
CA GLN A 414 -36.96 -0.58 14.41
C GLN A 414 -38.36 -1.21 14.31
N ASN A 415 -38.56 -2.43 14.83
CA ASN A 415 -39.83 -3.16 14.80
C ASN A 415 -40.48 -3.26 13.38
N ILE A 416 -39.70 -3.60 12.37
CA ILE A 416 -40.21 -3.78 10.99
C ILE A 416 -40.98 -5.13 10.91
N PRO A 417 -42.30 -5.14 10.76
CA PRO A 417 -43.10 -6.36 10.78
C PRO A 417 -42.79 -7.29 9.59
N GLY A 418 -42.75 -8.59 9.87
CA GLY A 418 -42.63 -9.62 8.82
C GLY A 418 -41.25 -9.78 8.21
N LEU A 419 -40.27 -8.95 8.59
CA LEU A 419 -38.87 -9.13 8.19
C LEU A 419 -38.22 -10.21 9.07
N THR A 420 -37.69 -11.24 8.43
CA THR A 420 -36.95 -12.32 9.12
C THR A 420 -35.59 -12.51 8.48
N LEU A 421 -34.60 -12.91 9.27
CA LEU A 421 -33.25 -13.19 8.77
C LEU A 421 -33.25 -14.21 7.60
N PRO A 422 -33.98 -15.33 7.65
CA PRO A 422 -34.09 -16.23 6.52
C PRO A 422 -34.66 -15.60 5.25
N LYS A 423 -35.61 -14.63 5.38
CA LYS A 423 -36.12 -13.90 4.22
C LYS A 423 -35.06 -12.99 3.62
N LEU A 424 -34.29 -12.26 4.45
CA LEU A 424 -33.19 -11.41 3.99
C LEU A 424 -32.10 -12.23 3.30
N ILE A 425 -31.69 -13.36 3.88
CA ILE A 425 -30.68 -14.24 3.30
C ILE A 425 -31.15 -14.83 1.96
N ARG A 426 -32.44 -15.26 1.89
CA ARG A 426 -32.99 -15.80 0.62
C ARG A 426 -33.15 -14.74 -0.47
N ALA A 427 -33.54 -13.54 -0.09
CA ALA A 427 -33.65 -12.42 -1.03
C ALA A 427 -32.29 -12.00 -1.55
N ASN A 428 -31.21 -12.29 -0.77
CA ASN A 428 -29.83 -12.00 -1.13
C ASN A 428 -29.62 -10.56 -1.64
N ILE A 429 -30.36 -9.61 -1.03
CA ILE A 429 -30.46 -8.22 -1.50
C ILE A 429 -29.11 -7.47 -1.48
N PHE A 430 -28.14 -7.97 -0.70
CA PHE A 430 -26.82 -7.36 -0.63
C PHE A 430 -25.80 -8.02 -1.57
N GLN A 431 -25.99 -9.28 -1.93
CA GLN A 431 -25.05 -9.98 -2.81
C GLN A 431 -25.27 -9.62 -4.27
N GLY A 432 -24.27 -8.99 -4.86
CA GLY A 432 -24.26 -8.67 -6.28
C GLY A 432 -25.16 -7.49 -6.69
N HIS A 433 -25.77 -6.78 -5.75
CA HIS A 433 -26.61 -5.60 -5.99
C HIS A 433 -25.98 -4.29 -5.49
N ILE A 434 -24.81 -4.34 -4.89
CA ILE A 434 -24.14 -3.18 -4.35
C ILE A 434 -22.93 -2.83 -5.22
N ALA A 435 -22.80 -1.55 -5.55
CA ALA A 435 -21.59 -0.97 -6.10
C ALA A 435 -21.03 0.08 -5.14
N VAL A 436 -19.72 0.29 -5.19
CA VAL A 436 -19.04 1.30 -4.40
C VAL A 436 -18.18 2.15 -5.32
N ALA A 437 -18.32 3.46 -5.22
CA ALA A 437 -17.40 4.44 -5.78
C ALA A 437 -16.50 4.93 -4.64
N ILE A 438 -15.22 4.54 -4.66
CA ILE A 438 -14.26 4.81 -3.59
C ILE A 438 -13.34 5.93 -4.03
N GLN A 439 -13.48 7.13 -3.46
CA GLN A 439 -12.49 8.18 -3.63
C GLN A 439 -11.32 7.95 -2.68
N GLN A 440 -10.09 7.90 -3.22
CA GLN A 440 -8.85 7.87 -2.46
C GLN A 440 -8.44 9.31 -2.11
N GLY A 441 -9.14 9.92 -1.14
CA GLY A 441 -8.92 11.33 -0.81
C GLY A 441 -7.52 11.61 -0.30
N GLU A 442 -6.95 12.73 -0.71
CA GLU A 442 -5.67 13.21 -0.17
C GLU A 442 -5.77 13.43 1.33
N ASP A 443 -4.73 13.02 2.05
CA ASP A 443 -4.55 13.25 3.49
C ASP A 443 -3.35 14.20 3.68
N ALA A 444 -3.60 15.32 4.32
CA ALA A 444 -2.56 16.34 4.48
C ALA A 444 -1.52 15.95 5.54
N PRO A 445 -0.25 16.35 5.37
CA PRO A 445 0.80 16.07 6.34
C PRO A 445 0.67 16.99 7.57
N TYR A 446 -0.06 16.54 8.59
CA TYR A 446 -0.16 17.28 9.86
C TYR A 446 0.95 16.87 10.82
N PHE A 447 1.63 17.84 11.42
CA PHE A 447 2.72 17.57 12.38
C PHE A 447 2.28 16.77 13.61
N HIS A 448 1.04 16.95 14.06
CA HIS A 448 0.50 16.23 15.21
C HIS A 448 0.15 14.77 14.91
N ASN A 449 -0.15 14.43 13.65
CA ASN A 449 -0.38 13.06 13.23
C ASN A 449 0.95 12.31 13.22
N ARG A 450 1.06 11.25 14.03
CA ARG A 450 2.34 10.57 14.21
C ARG A 450 2.23 9.16 14.74
N VAL A 451 3.34 8.47 14.64
CA VAL A 451 3.65 7.24 15.35
C VAL A 451 4.69 7.56 16.43
N ASP A 452 4.44 7.15 17.66
CA ASP A 452 5.41 7.13 18.73
C ASP A 452 5.33 5.79 19.51
N LEU A 453 6.12 5.61 20.55
CA LEU A 453 6.11 4.39 21.35
C LEU A 453 5.12 4.51 22.51
N ASP A 454 4.29 3.48 22.73
CA ASP A 454 3.42 3.43 23.90
C ASP A 454 4.27 3.15 25.15
N PRO A 455 4.17 3.98 26.21
CA PRO A 455 4.99 3.82 27.40
C PRO A 455 4.56 2.64 28.30
N GLN A 456 3.38 2.08 28.09
CA GLN A 456 2.79 1.07 28.98
C GLN A 456 2.61 -0.28 28.30
N LEU A 457 2.14 -0.29 27.04
CA LEU A 457 1.81 -1.52 26.33
C LEU A 457 3.02 -2.05 25.57
N LYS A 458 3.25 -3.36 25.69
CA LYS A 458 4.29 -4.10 24.97
C LYS A 458 3.70 -5.24 24.16
N ASP A 459 4.39 -5.59 23.09
CA ASP A 459 4.08 -6.79 22.29
C ASP A 459 4.60 -8.08 22.96
N VAL A 460 4.39 -9.21 22.28
CA VAL A 460 4.84 -10.53 22.76
C VAL A 460 6.36 -10.66 22.82
N PHE A 461 7.11 -9.77 22.15
CA PHE A 461 8.57 -9.73 22.18
C PHE A 461 9.12 -8.80 23.28
N GLY A 462 8.21 -8.20 24.10
CA GLY A 462 8.57 -7.29 25.19
C GLY A 462 8.92 -5.87 24.73
N GLN A 463 8.70 -5.53 23.45
CA GLN A 463 8.99 -4.22 22.89
C GLN A 463 7.79 -3.26 23.03
N PRO A 464 8.01 -1.95 23.32
CA PRO A 464 6.95 -0.96 23.27
C PRO A 464 6.21 -0.99 21.93
N VAL A 465 4.87 -1.01 21.98
CA VAL A 465 4.04 -1.05 20.75
C VAL A 465 3.95 0.33 20.11
N PRO A 466 3.65 0.41 18.79
CA PRO A 466 3.40 1.68 18.13
C PRO A 466 2.11 2.31 18.67
N ARG A 467 2.22 3.57 19.12
CA ARG A 467 1.10 4.42 19.48
C ARG A 467 0.80 5.37 18.33
N ILE A 468 -0.39 5.29 17.78
CA ILE A 468 -0.84 6.11 16.66
C ILE A 468 -1.65 7.27 17.21
N THR A 469 -1.16 8.49 16.96
CA THR A 469 -1.89 9.75 17.19
C THR A 469 -2.35 10.27 15.84
N TYR A 470 -3.67 10.30 15.60
CA TYR A 470 -4.20 10.76 14.31
C TYR A 470 -5.58 11.39 14.46
N ARG A 471 -5.78 12.50 13.77
CA ARG A 471 -7.08 13.13 13.54
C ARG A 471 -7.19 13.70 12.15
N THR A 472 -8.36 13.56 11.56
CA THR A 472 -8.74 14.17 10.29
C THR A 472 -8.71 15.69 10.36
N GLY A 473 -8.06 16.34 9.40
CA GLY A 473 -7.89 17.79 9.37
C GLY A 473 -8.95 18.55 8.56
N ALA A 474 -8.62 19.77 8.21
CA ALA A 474 -9.52 20.67 7.47
C ALA A 474 -9.72 20.24 6.01
N LEU A 475 -8.63 19.79 5.36
CA LEU A 475 -8.66 19.33 3.96
C LEU A 475 -9.65 18.17 3.79
N GLU A 476 -9.47 17.10 4.58
CA GLU A 476 -10.20 15.85 4.42
C GLU A 476 -11.70 16.07 4.68
N ARG A 477 -12.05 16.92 5.66
CA ARG A 477 -13.44 17.29 5.92
C ARG A 477 -14.04 18.10 4.77
N ALA A 478 -13.30 19.08 4.22
CA ALA A 478 -13.75 19.88 3.08
C ALA A 478 -13.93 19.00 1.84
N ALA A 479 -12.98 18.10 1.56
CA ALA A 479 -13.04 17.16 0.44
C ALA A 479 -14.27 16.24 0.54
N ARG A 480 -14.51 15.65 1.71
CA ARG A 480 -15.66 14.77 1.94
C ARG A 480 -17.01 15.51 1.75
N LEU A 481 -17.12 16.73 2.27
CA LEU A 481 -18.34 17.55 2.12
C LEU A 481 -18.59 17.93 0.66
N PHE A 482 -17.53 18.21 -0.09
CA PHE A 482 -17.64 18.64 -1.48
C PHE A 482 -17.85 17.47 -2.46
N TYR A 483 -17.07 16.38 -2.31
CA TYR A 483 -17.10 15.25 -3.25
C TYR A 483 -18.12 14.17 -2.88
N GLY A 484 -18.46 14.02 -1.62
CA GLY A 484 -19.41 13.00 -1.18
C GLY A 484 -20.74 13.03 -1.91
N PRO A 485 -21.43 14.18 -2.03
CA PRO A 485 -22.67 14.28 -2.82
C PRO A 485 -22.50 13.86 -4.28
N LYS A 486 -21.34 14.15 -4.90
CA LYS A 486 -21.03 13.77 -6.30
C LYS A 486 -20.89 12.25 -6.48
N LEU A 487 -20.36 11.55 -5.49
CA LEU A 487 -20.31 10.08 -5.51
C LEU A 487 -21.72 9.46 -5.42
N VAL A 488 -22.61 10.07 -4.63
CA VAL A 488 -24.01 9.65 -4.55
C VAL A 488 -24.74 9.93 -5.88
N GLU A 489 -24.51 11.08 -6.48
CA GLU A 489 -25.05 11.46 -7.78
C GLU A 489 -24.58 10.51 -8.88
N LEU A 490 -23.31 10.11 -8.87
CA LEU A 490 -22.74 9.11 -9.78
C LEU A 490 -23.53 7.78 -9.73
N HIS A 491 -23.84 7.28 -8.52
CA HIS A 491 -24.64 6.07 -8.39
C HIS A 491 -26.07 6.24 -8.92
N ARG A 492 -26.69 7.39 -8.68
CA ARG A 492 -28.03 7.70 -9.23
C ARG A 492 -28.01 7.76 -10.76
N ALA A 493 -27.01 8.44 -11.33
CA ALA A 493 -26.84 8.51 -12.79
C ALA A 493 -26.55 7.13 -13.41
N ALA A 494 -25.93 6.22 -12.65
CA ALA A 494 -25.71 4.82 -13.04
C ALA A 494 -26.94 3.92 -12.82
N GLY A 495 -28.09 4.45 -12.36
CA GLY A 495 -29.34 3.71 -12.19
C GLY A 495 -29.51 3.03 -10.84
N ALA A 496 -28.82 3.46 -9.79
CA ALA A 496 -29.04 2.98 -8.44
C ALA A 496 -30.42 3.42 -7.91
N GLU A 497 -31.15 2.51 -7.28
CA GLU A 497 -32.41 2.86 -6.57
C GLU A 497 -32.11 3.69 -5.32
N TYR A 498 -31.03 3.36 -4.63
CA TYR A 498 -30.56 4.06 -3.45
C TYR A 498 -29.09 4.39 -3.58
N GLY A 499 -28.74 5.62 -3.23
CA GLY A 499 -27.35 6.09 -3.14
C GLY A 499 -27.13 6.82 -1.83
N PHE A 500 -26.07 6.49 -1.11
CA PHE A 500 -25.71 7.11 0.16
C PHE A 500 -24.20 7.10 0.39
N LEU A 501 -23.73 7.86 1.37
CA LEU A 501 -22.34 7.83 1.81
C LEU A 501 -22.18 6.88 2.99
N ALA A 502 -21.16 6.02 2.91
CA ALA A 502 -20.74 5.28 4.08
C ALA A 502 -20.22 6.23 5.19
N PRO A 503 -20.36 5.89 6.47
CA PRO A 503 -19.74 6.66 7.55
C PRO A 503 -18.23 6.83 7.30
N ALA A 504 -17.65 7.93 7.81
CA ALA A 504 -16.21 8.09 7.79
C ALA A 504 -15.58 7.22 8.87
N ASP A 505 -14.49 6.55 8.53
CA ASP A 505 -13.73 5.74 9.50
C ASP A 505 -12.88 6.64 10.41
N ASN A 506 -12.85 6.32 11.69
CA ASN A 506 -11.95 6.92 12.66
C ASN A 506 -11.50 5.88 13.70
N PRO A 507 -10.24 5.41 13.69
CA PRO A 507 -9.18 5.81 12.75
C PRO A 507 -9.45 5.36 11.32
N PRO A 508 -8.79 5.97 10.32
CA PRO A 508 -8.88 5.53 8.93
C PRO A 508 -8.48 4.07 8.77
N GLN A 509 -9.31 3.29 8.08
CA GLN A 509 -9.09 1.85 7.87
C GLN A 509 -8.27 1.54 6.61
N THR A 510 -7.91 2.57 5.84
CA THR A 510 -7.04 2.38 4.67
C THR A 510 -5.68 1.81 5.06
N ARG A 511 -5.13 0.95 4.21
CA ARG A 511 -3.79 0.37 4.36
C ARG A 511 -2.71 1.14 3.59
N HIS A 512 -3.02 2.33 3.14
CA HIS A 512 -2.08 3.27 2.59
C HIS A 512 -1.48 4.08 3.75
N VAL A 513 -0.34 3.65 4.25
CA VAL A 513 0.34 4.27 5.40
C VAL A 513 1.59 4.96 4.91
N LEU A 514 1.66 6.28 5.08
CA LEU A 514 2.64 7.16 4.45
C LEU A 514 3.22 8.17 5.46
N GLY A 515 4.34 8.80 5.09
CA GLY A 515 5.05 9.73 5.95
C GLY A 515 5.83 9.01 7.05
N THR A 516 6.11 9.67 8.17
CA THR A 516 6.85 9.19 9.35
C THR A 516 8.37 9.26 9.26
N LEU A 517 8.97 9.16 8.08
CA LEU A 517 10.41 9.35 7.80
C LEU A 517 10.58 10.27 6.57
N ARG A 518 9.77 11.32 6.51
CA ARG A 518 9.63 12.21 5.36
C ARG A 518 10.97 12.61 4.76
N MET A 519 11.12 12.50 3.42
CA MET A 519 12.29 12.99 2.71
C MET A 519 12.21 14.50 2.45
N GLY A 520 13.37 15.13 2.24
CA GLY A 520 13.51 16.54 1.93
C GLY A 520 14.95 16.94 1.73
N THR A 521 15.18 18.24 1.44
CA THR A 521 16.53 18.76 1.19
C THR A 521 17.24 19.27 2.46
N ARG A 522 16.50 19.49 3.55
CA ARG A 522 17.01 20.11 4.76
C ARG A 522 16.89 19.18 5.98
N PRO A 523 18.01 18.89 6.68
CA PRO A 523 18.01 17.99 7.82
C PRO A 523 17.09 18.43 8.97
N GLU A 524 16.88 19.72 9.15
CA GLU A 524 15.99 20.27 10.18
C GLU A 524 14.50 20.12 9.85
N ALA A 525 14.15 19.79 8.60
CA ALA A 525 12.76 19.69 8.13
C ALA A 525 12.38 18.29 7.59
N SER A 526 13.33 17.35 7.56
CA SER A 526 13.14 16.00 7.01
C SER A 526 14.04 14.99 7.71
N VAL A 527 13.66 13.71 7.65
CA VAL A 527 14.45 12.61 8.19
C VAL A 527 15.42 12.07 7.15
N CYS A 528 14.98 11.95 5.90
CA CYS A 528 15.75 11.43 4.79
C CYS A 528 16.04 12.52 3.73
N ASP A 529 17.14 12.34 3.01
CA ASP A 529 17.52 13.14 1.85
C ASP A 529 16.73 12.74 0.58
N ALA A 530 17.00 13.40 -0.55
CA ALA A 530 16.38 13.14 -1.85
C ALA A 530 16.64 11.71 -2.39
N TRP A 531 17.60 10.99 -1.85
CA TRP A 531 17.94 9.61 -2.19
C TRP A 531 17.46 8.61 -1.14
N GLN A 532 16.59 9.07 -0.23
CA GLN A 532 16.00 8.26 0.85
C GLN A 532 17.01 7.79 1.91
N ARG A 533 18.23 8.37 1.92
CA ARG A 533 19.22 8.15 2.95
C ARG A 533 18.93 9.04 4.15
N PHE A 534 19.05 8.52 5.35
CA PHE A 534 18.95 9.33 6.56
C PHE A 534 20.01 10.44 6.56
N HIS A 535 19.60 11.66 6.97
CA HIS A 535 20.54 12.77 7.05
C HIS A 535 21.64 12.54 8.09
N SER A 536 21.30 11.91 9.22
CA SER A 536 22.20 11.68 10.35
C SER A 536 22.85 10.30 10.38
N VAL A 537 22.44 9.37 9.47
CA VAL A 537 22.95 7.99 9.46
C VAL A 537 23.39 7.61 8.04
N GLU A 538 24.71 7.58 7.83
CA GLU A 538 25.31 7.50 6.50
C GLU A 538 24.90 6.26 5.68
N ASN A 539 24.70 5.11 6.36
CA ASN A 539 24.45 3.82 5.70
C ASN A 539 23.03 3.27 5.93
N LEU A 540 22.10 4.13 6.36
CA LEU A 540 20.69 3.77 6.55
C LEU A 540 19.80 4.49 5.52
N PHE A 541 18.91 3.72 4.90
CA PHE A 541 17.95 4.19 3.91
C PHE A 541 16.53 3.75 4.31
N ALA A 542 15.50 4.51 3.93
CA ALA A 542 14.11 4.08 4.04
C ALA A 542 13.52 3.96 2.63
N VAL A 543 13.01 2.78 2.28
CA VAL A 543 12.55 2.47 0.91
C VAL A 543 11.08 1.99 0.86
N ASP A 544 10.28 2.45 1.80
CA ASP A 544 8.83 2.20 1.87
C ASP A 544 8.03 3.50 1.89
N GLY A 545 6.74 3.44 2.21
CA GLY A 545 5.86 4.62 2.25
C GLY A 545 6.22 5.65 3.32
N SER A 546 7.15 5.36 4.23
CA SER A 546 7.56 6.29 5.29
C SER A 546 8.22 7.56 4.76
N VAL A 547 8.83 7.52 3.59
CA VAL A 547 9.56 8.66 3.00
C VAL A 547 8.67 9.69 2.31
N PHE A 548 7.37 9.42 2.18
CA PHE A 548 6.45 10.27 1.44
C PHE A 548 6.32 11.65 2.06
N VAL A 549 6.29 12.67 1.20
CA VAL A 549 6.17 14.09 1.58
C VAL A 549 4.72 14.52 1.62
N THR A 550 3.93 14.02 0.66
CA THR A 550 2.47 14.20 0.53
C THR A 550 1.86 12.86 0.19
N SER A 551 0.56 12.66 0.47
CA SER A 551 -0.11 11.40 0.19
C SER A 551 -0.55 11.28 -1.27
N SER A 552 -0.73 12.40 -1.97
CA SER A 552 -1.46 12.46 -3.24
C SER A 552 -2.90 11.93 -3.07
N GLY A 553 -3.66 11.82 -4.06
CA GLY A 553 -4.97 11.15 -4.03
C GLY A 553 -4.95 9.87 -4.87
N TYR A 554 -3.82 9.17 -4.94
CA TYR A 554 -3.61 7.97 -5.75
C TYR A 554 -3.01 6.83 -4.93
N ASN A 555 -3.32 5.57 -5.28
CA ASN A 555 -2.74 4.40 -4.59
C ASN A 555 -1.21 4.43 -4.64
N PRO A 556 -0.50 4.30 -3.51
CA PRO A 556 0.91 4.67 -3.42
C PRO A 556 1.90 3.58 -3.84
N THR A 557 1.45 2.33 -4.05
CA THR A 557 2.37 1.17 -4.18
C THR A 557 3.33 1.31 -5.35
N LEU A 558 2.88 1.79 -6.52
CA LEU A 558 3.76 1.99 -7.67
C LEU A 558 4.83 3.04 -7.38
N THR A 559 4.45 4.13 -6.68
CA THR A 559 5.38 5.19 -6.26
C THR A 559 6.42 4.66 -5.26
N ILE A 560 6.02 3.81 -4.31
CA ILE A 560 6.96 3.14 -3.39
C ILE A 560 7.98 2.31 -4.19
N ILE A 561 7.52 1.52 -5.17
CA ILE A 561 8.41 0.69 -6.01
C ILE A 561 9.38 1.58 -6.80
N ALA A 562 8.87 2.63 -7.47
CA ALA A 562 9.70 3.54 -8.29
C ALA A 562 10.77 4.26 -7.45
N LEU A 563 10.41 4.74 -6.26
CA LEU A 563 11.33 5.37 -5.32
C LEU A 563 12.40 4.39 -4.81
N ALA A 564 12.00 3.16 -4.46
CA ALA A 564 12.93 2.13 -4.00
C ALA A 564 13.91 1.70 -5.10
N LEU A 565 13.43 1.56 -6.35
CA LEU A 565 14.28 1.32 -7.52
C LEU A 565 15.30 2.45 -7.69
N ARG A 566 14.87 3.71 -7.55
CA ARG A 566 15.73 4.90 -7.68
C ARG A 566 16.79 4.95 -6.58
N ALA A 567 16.43 4.69 -5.32
CA ALA A 567 17.37 4.68 -4.20
C ALA A 567 18.42 3.55 -4.35
N ALA A 568 17.97 2.34 -4.66
CA ALA A 568 18.86 1.21 -4.88
C ALA A 568 19.75 1.40 -6.13
N ALA A 569 19.23 2.03 -7.18
CA ALA A 569 20.00 2.38 -8.37
C ALA A 569 21.15 3.35 -8.05
N LYS A 570 20.92 4.30 -7.14
CA LYS A 570 21.97 5.21 -6.66
C LYS A 570 23.08 4.49 -5.91
N LEU A 571 22.76 3.43 -5.18
CA LEU A 571 23.75 2.61 -4.49
C LEU A 571 24.60 1.81 -5.47
N VAL A 572 24.01 1.23 -6.51
CA VAL A 572 24.70 0.38 -7.51
C VAL A 572 25.49 1.23 -8.52
N SER A 573 24.92 2.34 -8.97
CA SER A 573 25.50 3.23 -9.99
C SER A 573 25.41 4.70 -9.55
N PRO A 574 26.26 5.15 -8.62
CA PRO A 574 26.15 6.48 -8.02
C PRO A 574 26.19 7.66 -9.00
N ALA A 575 26.94 7.53 -10.11
CA ALA A 575 27.08 8.58 -11.12
C ALA A 575 25.93 8.61 -12.11
N SER A 576 25.30 7.47 -12.40
CA SER A 576 24.26 7.32 -13.42
C SER A 576 23.24 6.27 -12.98
N PRO A 577 22.34 6.59 -12.04
CA PRO A 577 21.37 5.62 -11.50
C PRO A 577 20.44 5.03 -12.58
N GLU A 578 20.12 5.77 -13.63
CA GLU A 578 19.29 5.34 -14.77
C GLU A 578 19.87 4.14 -15.54
N ARG A 579 21.17 3.86 -15.41
CA ARG A 579 21.82 2.71 -16.08
C ARG A 579 21.29 1.35 -15.62
N VAL A 580 20.59 1.29 -14.49
CA VAL A 580 19.97 0.06 -13.99
C VAL A 580 18.64 -0.27 -14.69
N LEU A 581 18.04 0.72 -15.39
CA LEU A 581 16.73 0.59 -16.01
C LEU A 581 16.75 -0.42 -17.17
N GLY A 582 15.70 -1.23 -17.26
CA GLY A 582 15.57 -2.25 -18.31
C GLY A 582 16.51 -3.45 -18.20
N ARG A 583 17.37 -3.51 -17.17
CA ARG A 583 18.32 -4.61 -16.99
C ARG A 583 17.73 -5.78 -16.22
N ASP A 584 18.03 -6.96 -16.71
CA ASP A 584 17.73 -8.24 -16.07
C ASP A 584 19.03 -9.04 -15.78
N GLU A 585 20.22 -8.39 -15.86
CA GLU A 585 21.56 -8.94 -15.62
C GLU A 585 22.47 -7.90 -14.95
N PRO A 586 23.62 -8.29 -14.37
CA PRO A 586 24.58 -7.38 -13.73
C PRO A 586 25.14 -6.30 -14.69
N LEU A 587 25.52 -5.16 -14.09
CA LEU A 587 26.20 -4.06 -14.77
C LEU A 587 27.61 -4.47 -15.22
#